data_c687a5f18379c30f6fd07bf3261840b8
#
_entry.id   c687a5f18379c30f6fd07bf3261840b8
#
_cell.length_a   1.000
_cell.length_b   1.000
_cell.length_c   1.000
_cell.angle_alpha   90.00
_cell.angle_beta   90.00
_cell.angle_gamma   90.00
#
_symmetry.space_group_name_H-M   'P 1'
#
loop_
_entity.id
_entity.type
_entity.pdbx_description
1 polymer ?
#
loop_
_entity_poly.entity_id
_entity_poly.type
_entity_poly.pdbx_seq_one_letter_code
_entity_poly.pdbx_strand_id
1 'polypeptide(L)'
;MITNQIPYSAIWLRLNAQGMRFVSRETIGLMAAELCRDTQKSIDYLQRNGYLYRVFRGIFYVPDHKERALGRPDRSIHELVSQGLRQKGEKIWYFGMESALALNGMTHEHFDTEYVITGSYYTGRPIDILGKPVMVIAWKDPLLIPEAIKSIRTSHSVTISYSDPEKTVLDLAYRRYTTRRRDVVAPLLEYGPSCDRDVLMRYLKRYPPTFRTIVGACYGS
;
A
#
# COMPACT_ATOMS: atom_id res chain seq x y z
N MET A 1 8.42 -47.96 -10.38
CA MET A 1 8.68 -46.71 -11.15
C MET A 1 8.71 -45.56 -10.17
N ILE A 2 9.88 -45.02 -9.85
CA ILE A 2 10.00 -43.79 -9.05
C ILE A 2 9.62 -42.66 -10.01
N THR A 3 8.38 -42.17 -9.95
CA THR A 3 8.00 -40.94 -10.61
C THR A 3 8.83 -39.81 -9.98
N ASN A 4 9.86 -39.40 -10.71
CA ASN A 4 10.70 -38.27 -10.32
C ASN A 4 9.86 -36.98 -10.41
N GLN A 5 8.99 -36.76 -9.42
CA GLN A 5 8.09 -35.61 -9.40
C GLN A 5 8.93 -34.36 -9.19
N ILE A 6 8.97 -33.48 -10.19
CA ILE A 6 9.63 -32.18 -10.11
C ILE A 6 9.13 -31.46 -8.84
N PRO A 7 10.01 -31.01 -7.94
CA PRO A 7 9.58 -30.41 -6.67
C PRO A 7 8.86 -29.06 -6.89
N TYR A 8 7.93 -28.69 -6.02
CA TYR A 8 7.23 -27.40 -6.07
C TYR A 8 8.18 -26.19 -6.07
N SER A 9 9.35 -26.33 -5.42
CA SER A 9 10.40 -25.31 -5.40
C SER A 9 10.98 -24.99 -6.80
N ALA A 10 10.77 -25.86 -7.79
CA ALA A 10 11.18 -25.60 -9.18
C ALA A 10 10.46 -24.36 -9.76
N ILE A 11 9.23 -24.06 -9.32
CA ILE A 11 8.51 -22.84 -9.72
C ILE A 11 9.30 -21.62 -9.22
N TRP A 12 9.71 -21.60 -7.96
CA TRP A 12 10.51 -20.50 -7.41
C TRP A 12 11.86 -20.33 -8.11
N LEU A 13 12.54 -21.43 -8.42
CA LEU A 13 13.79 -21.39 -9.19
C LEU A 13 13.59 -20.75 -10.56
N ARG A 14 12.53 -21.11 -11.28
CA ARG A 14 12.18 -20.50 -12.57
C ARG A 14 11.88 -19.00 -12.44
N LEU A 15 11.10 -18.60 -11.44
CA LEU A 15 10.78 -17.20 -11.18
C LEU A 15 12.04 -16.37 -10.93
N ASN A 16 12.98 -16.90 -10.12
CA ASN A 16 14.27 -16.24 -9.87
C ASN A 16 15.16 -16.19 -11.11
N ALA A 17 15.22 -17.27 -11.89
CA ALA A 17 15.98 -17.31 -13.15
C ALA A 17 15.47 -16.27 -14.17
N GLN A 18 14.15 -15.98 -14.15
CA GLN A 18 13.53 -14.94 -14.98
C GLN A 18 13.62 -13.53 -14.36
N GLY A 19 14.22 -13.38 -13.18
CA GLY A 19 14.33 -12.10 -12.47
C GLY A 19 12.98 -11.56 -11.95
N MET A 20 11.96 -12.41 -11.85
CA MET A 20 10.61 -12.01 -11.42
C MET A 20 10.55 -11.84 -9.91
N ARG A 21 10.36 -10.62 -9.45
CA ARG A 21 10.23 -10.28 -8.01
C ARG A 21 8.79 -10.19 -7.53
N PHE A 22 7.87 -9.98 -8.43
CA PHE A 22 6.43 -10.00 -8.17
C PHE A 22 5.75 -10.91 -9.18
N VAL A 23 4.80 -11.68 -8.71
CA VAL A 23 4.10 -12.66 -9.54
C VAL A 23 2.63 -12.71 -9.17
N SER A 24 1.79 -12.91 -10.18
CA SER A 24 0.36 -13.12 -9.98
C SER A 24 0.05 -14.61 -9.74
N ARG A 25 -1.14 -14.87 -9.20
CA ARG A 25 -1.68 -16.22 -9.06
C ARG A 25 -1.76 -16.93 -10.41
N GLU A 26 -2.14 -16.19 -11.45
CA GLU A 26 -2.30 -16.72 -12.82
C GLU A 26 -0.94 -17.20 -13.35
N THR A 27 0.11 -16.41 -13.19
CA THR A 27 1.48 -16.78 -13.61
C THR A 27 1.96 -18.04 -12.87
N ILE A 28 1.71 -18.13 -11.56
CA ILE A 28 2.04 -19.35 -10.80
C ILE A 28 1.21 -20.53 -11.32
N GLY A 29 -0.05 -20.31 -11.64
CA GLY A 29 -0.94 -21.33 -12.20
C GLY A 29 -0.44 -21.90 -13.52
N LEU A 30 0.03 -21.06 -14.44
CA LEU A 30 0.63 -21.49 -15.70
C LEU A 30 1.87 -22.36 -15.45
N MET A 31 2.78 -21.90 -14.60
CA MET A 31 3.99 -22.68 -14.25
C MET A 31 3.67 -24.00 -13.53
N ALA A 32 2.64 -24.00 -12.65
CA ALA A 32 2.21 -25.21 -11.97
C ALA A 32 1.59 -26.23 -12.95
N ALA A 33 0.79 -25.77 -13.92
CA ALA A 33 0.20 -26.62 -14.96
C ALA A 33 1.27 -27.31 -15.82
N GLU A 34 2.32 -26.59 -16.21
CA GLU A 34 3.48 -27.17 -16.94
C GLU A 34 4.16 -28.30 -16.16
N LEU A 35 4.10 -28.24 -14.84
CA LEU A 35 4.68 -29.25 -13.93
C LEU A 35 3.65 -30.31 -13.50
N CYS A 36 2.46 -30.34 -14.12
CA CYS A 36 1.33 -31.18 -13.74
C CYS A 36 0.97 -31.07 -12.25
N ARG A 37 0.97 -29.82 -11.72
CA ARG A 37 0.68 -29.52 -10.32
C ARG A 37 -0.56 -28.68 -10.16
N ASP A 38 -1.25 -28.84 -9.04
CA ASP A 38 -2.35 -27.98 -8.64
C ASP A 38 -1.84 -26.59 -8.22
N THR A 39 -2.48 -25.54 -8.72
CA THR A 39 -2.10 -24.14 -8.45
C THR A 39 -2.17 -23.78 -6.98
N GLN A 40 -3.26 -24.18 -6.28
CA GLN A 40 -3.44 -23.81 -4.88
C GLN A 40 -2.44 -24.52 -3.99
N LYS A 41 -2.26 -25.83 -4.20
CA LYS A 41 -1.24 -26.60 -3.46
C LYS A 41 0.17 -26.08 -3.69
N SER A 42 0.47 -25.63 -4.92
CA SER A 42 1.76 -25.01 -5.25
C SER A 42 1.96 -23.70 -4.47
N ILE A 43 0.97 -22.82 -4.46
CA ILE A 43 1.02 -21.56 -3.70
C ILE A 43 1.17 -21.82 -2.22
N ASP A 44 0.37 -22.72 -1.65
CA ASP A 44 0.39 -23.06 -0.22
C ASP A 44 1.76 -23.63 0.20
N TYR A 45 2.34 -24.50 -0.63
CA TYR A 45 3.69 -25.03 -0.40
C TYR A 45 4.74 -23.93 -0.44
N LEU A 46 4.71 -23.09 -1.49
CA LEU A 46 5.70 -22.03 -1.69
C LEU A 46 5.64 -20.99 -0.57
N GLN A 47 4.45 -20.63 -0.11
CA GLN A 47 4.30 -19.70 1.02
C GLN A 47 4.79 -20.32 2.33
N ARG A 48 4.38 -21.55 2.67
CA ARG A 48 4.79 -22.24 3.89
C ARG A 48 6.31 -22.40 4.02
N ASN A 49 7.00 -22.53 2.89
CA ASN A 49 8.45 -22.74 2.85
C ASN A 49 9.25 -21.47 2.54
N GLY A 50 8.63 -20.28 2.62
CA GLY A 50 9.29 -18.99 2.44
C GLY A 50 9.79 -18.71 1.02
N TYR A 51 9.22 -19.38 0.02
CA TYR A 51 9.50 -19.14 -1.41
C TYR A 51 8.62 -18.04 -2.00
N LEU A 52 7.49 -17.70 -1.33
CA LEU A 52 6.59 -16.62 -1.70
C LEU A 52 6.09 -15.93 -0.45
N TYR A 53 5.96 -14.59 -0.52
CA TYR A 53 5.28 -13.79 0.47
C TYR A 53 4.06 -13.13 -0.15
N ARG A 54 2.89 -13.32 0.46
CA ARG A 54 1.66 -12.69 -0.02
C ARG A 54 1.69 -11.19 0.26
N VAL A 55 1.51 -10.37 -0.79
CA VAL A 55 1.40 -8.92 -0.65
C VAL A 55 -0.08 -8.51 -0.71
N PHE A 56 -0.78 -8.93 -1.78
CA PHE A 56 -2.22 -8.75 -1.91
C PHE A 56 -2.88 -10.06 -2.33
N ARG A 57 -4.21 -10.09 -2.34
CA ARG A 57 -4.92 -11.26 -2.86
C ARG A 57 -4.52 -11.50 -4.32
N GLY A 58 -3.93 -12.65 -4.57
CA GLY A 58 -3.46 -13.07 -5.89
C GLY A 58 -2.14 -12.46 -6.35
N ILE A 59 -1.47 -11.66 -5.52
CA ILE A 59 -0.17 -11.04 -5.81
C ILE A 59 0.83 -11.45 -4.74
N PHE A 60 2.00 -11.92 -5.16
CA PHE A 60 3.04 -12.44 -4.28
C PHE A 60 4.39 -11.81 -4.61
N TYR A 61 5.19 -11.60 -3.57
CA TYR A 61 6.59 -11.27 -3.68
C TYR A 61 7.42 -12.55 -3.73
N VAL A 62 8.42 -12.59 -4.60
CA VAL A 62 9.35 -13.69 -4.81
C VAL A 62 10.71 -13.31 -4.22
N PRO A 63 11.08 -13.85 -3.05
CA PRO A 63 12.40 -13.58 -2.48
C PRO A 63 13.51 -14.20 -3.34
N ASP A 64 14.68 -13.56 -3.35
CA ASP A 64 15.86 -14.18 -3.91
C ASP A 64 16.51 -15.18 -2.95
N HIS A 65 17.63 -15.74 -3.37
CA HIS A 65 18.39 -16.71 -2.56
C HIS A 65 18.87 -16.11 -1.25
N LYS A 66 19.32 -14.84 -1.26
CA LYS A 66 19.81 -14.13 -0.06
C LYS A 66 18.67 -13.83 0.91
N GLU A 67 17.58 -13.26 0.41
CA GLU A 67 16.39 -12.95 1.20
C GLU A 67 15.77 -14.20 1.81
N ARG A 68 15.72 -15.28 1.04
CA ARG A 68 15.25 -16.56 1.53
C ARG A 68 16.15 -17.14 2.63
N ALA A 69 17.47 -17.05 2.49
CA ALA A 69 18.41 -17.46 3.52
C ALA A 69 18.27 -16.63 4.80
N LEU A 70 17.95 -15.35 4.69
CA LEU A 70 17.69 -14.43 5.80
C LEU A 70 16.28 -14.58 6.39
N GLY A 71 15.38 -15.34 5.74
CA GLY A 71 13.99 -15.54 6.16
C GLY A 71 13.10 -14.31 6.03
N ARG A 72 13.55 -13.26 5.35
CA ARG A 72 12.80 -12.00 5.17
C ARG A 72 13.17 -11.29 3.87
N PRO A 73 12.23 -10.56 3.24
CA PRO A 73 12.53 -9.66 2.14
C PRO A 73 13.50 -8.55 2.54
N ASP A 74 14.34 -8.13 1.60
CA ASP A 74 15.19 -6.94 1.68
C ASP A 74 14.46 -5.74 1.06
N ARG A 75 13.18 -5.59 1.41
CA ARG A 75 12.27 -4.56 0.90
C ARG A 75 11.48 -3.96 2.04
N SER A 76 11.31 -2.65 2.01
CA SER A 76 10.40 -1.97 2.94
C SER A 76 8.95 -2.32 2.63
N ILE A 77 8.07 -2.17 3.63
CA ILE A 77 6.63 -2.34 3.44
C ILE A 77 6.08 -1.40 2.36
N HIS A 78 6.60 -0.18 2.29
CA HIS A 78 6.20 0.79 1.27
C HIS A 78 6.56 0.32 -0.15
N GLU A 79 7.72 -0.30 -0.34
CA GLU A 79 8.12 -0.86 -1.63
C GLU A 79 7.27 -2.06 -2.03
N LEU A 80 6.99 -2.98 -1.09
CA LEU A 80 6.15 -4.15 -1.34
C LEU A 80 4.73 -3.75 -1.73
N VAL A 81 4.14 -2.81 -1.00
CA VAL A 81 2.80 -2.28 -1.28
C VAL A 81 2.78 -1.57 -2.64
N SER A 82 3.75 -0.69 -2.90
CA SER A 82 3.85 0.06 -4.16
C SER A 82 3.92 -0.85 -5.38
N GLN A 83 4.78 -1.85 -5.34
CA GLN A 83 4.92 -2.79 -6.43
C GLN A 83 3.72 -3.73 -6.55
N GLY A 84 3.16 -4.14 -5.41
CA GLY A 84 1.95 -4.98 -5.39
C GLY A 84 0.74 -4.29 -6.00
N LEU A 85 0.53 -2.99 -5.75
CA LEU A 85 -0.55 -2.20 -6.37
C LEU A 85 -0.34 -2.00 -7.86
N ARG A 86 0.90 -1.77 -8.30
CA ARG A 86 1.24 -1.76 -9.73
C ARG A 86 0.89 -3.08 -10.40
N GLN A 87 1.25 -4.19 -9.77
CA GLN A 87 0.97 -5.52 -10.29
C GLN A 87 -0.53 -5.82 -10.34
N LYS A 88 -1.34 -5.20 -9.44
CA LYS A 88 -2.81 -5.24 -9.50
C LYS A 88 -3.40 -4.37 -10.60
N GLY A 89 -2.61 -3.51 -11.23
CA GLY A 89 -3.08 -2.58 -12.24
C GLY A 89 -3.73 -1.31 -11.67
N GLU A 90 -3.54 -1.00 -10.37
CA GLU A 90 -4.00 0.27 -9.81
C GLU A 90 -3.27 1.44 -10.48
N LYS A 91 -4.05 2.38 -11.02
CA LYS A 91 -3.52 3.53 -11.76
C LYS A 91 -3.22 4.72 -10.84
N ILE A 92 -4.06 4.91 -9.83
CA ILE A 92 -3.97 6.02 -8.88
C ILE A 92 -3.92 5.44 -7.48
N TRP A 93 -2.80 5.64 -6.82
CA TRP A 93 -2.61 5.23 -5.42
C TRP A 93 -1.50 6.06 -4.78
N TYR A 94 -1.58 6.23 -3.46
CA TYR A 94 -0.56 6.90 -2.66
C TYR A 94 -0.70 6.50 -1.19
N PHE A 95 0.39 6.57 -0.44
CA PHE A 95 0.33 6.50 1.03
C PHE A 95 -0.29 7.79 1.55
N GLY A 96 -1.29 7.68 2.39
CA GLY A 96 -2.03 8.79 2.95
C GLY A 96 -2.12 8.70 4.47
N MET A 97 -2.79 9.65 5.09
CA MET A 97 -3.09 9.65 6.52
C MET A 97 -1.82 9.53 7.38
N GLU A 98 -1.84 8.67 8.41
CA GLU A 98 -0.72 8.47 9.35
C GLU A 98 0.57 8.05 8.63
N SER A 99 0.48 7.22 7.59
CA SER A 99 1.64 6.86 6.76
C SER A 99 2.27 8.06 6.08
N ALA A 100 1.46 8.98 5.57
CA ALA A 100 1.95 10.19 4.93
C ALA A 100 2.47 11.23 5.94
N LEU A 101 1.93 11.29 7.17
CA LEU A 101 2.53 12.11 8.24
C LEU A 101 3.98 11.72 8.46
N ALA A 102 4.26 10.43 8.60
CA ALA A 102 5.62 9.92 8.79
C ALA A 102 6.51 10.20 7.56
N LEU A 103 6.01 9.96 6.34
CA LEU A 103 6.75 10.21 5.10
C LEU A 103 7.05 11.69 4.83
N ASN A 104 6.21 12.60 5.33
CA ASN A 104 6.44 14.05 5.29
C ASN A 104 7.31 14.56 6.46
N GLY A 105 7.65 13.71 7.44
CA GLY A 105 8.37 14.12 8.64
C GLY A 105 7.57 15.03 9.58
N MET A 106 6.23 14.95 9.52
CA MET A 106 5.32 15.77 10.33
C MET A 106 5.15 15.23 11.75
N THR A 107 5.58 14.00 11.99
CA THR A 107 5.49 13.33 13.29
C THR A 107 6.65 12.38 13.49
N HIS A 108 6.99 12.12 14.76
CA HIS A 108 7.91 11.08 15.19
C HIS A 108 7.17 9.86 15.77
N GLU A 109 5.85 9.88 15.76
CA GLU A 109 5.04 8.77 16.25
C GLU A 109 5.18 7.54 15.34
N HIS A 110 5.13 6.38 15.96
CA HIS A 110 5.11 5.09 15.28
C HIS A 110 3.67 4.61 15.15
N PHE A 111 3.22 4.44 13.93
CA PHE A 111 1.88 3.91 13.64
C PHE A 111 1.98 2.42 13.29
N ASP A 112 1.11 1.62 13.88
CA ASP A 112 1.06 0.17 13.60
C ASP A 112 0.52 -0.13 12.21
N THR A 113 -0.42 0.67 11.73
CA THR A 113 -1.10 0.45 10.45
C THR A 113 -0.60 1.40 9.38
N GLU A 114 -0.26 0.85 8.21
CA GLU A 114 -0.02 1.65 7.01
C GLU A 114 -1.34 1.93 6.28
N TYR A 115 -1.52 3.17 5.83
CA TYR A 115 -2.69 3.62 5.10
C TYR A 115 -2.36 3.95 3.66
N VAL A 116 -3.12 3.35 2.74
CA VAL A 116 -2.98 3.56 1.30
C VAL A 116 -4.32 3.99 0.72
N ILE A 117 -4.31 5.05 -0.04
CA ILE A 117 -5.45 5.54 -0.79
C ILE A 117 -5.33 5.06 -2.24
N THR A 118 -6.43 4.58 -2.81
CA THR A 118 -6.49 4.13 -4.21
C THR A 118 -7.73 4.70 -4.90
N GLY A 119 -7.77 4.57 -6.23
CA GLY A 119 -8.95 4.97 -7.02
C GLY A 119 -10.05 3.90 -7.05
N SER A 120 -9.72 2.63 -6.87
CA SER A 120 -10.69 1.54 -7.08
C SER A 120 -10.58 0.38 -6.08
N TYR A 121 -9.40 -0.05 -5.74
CA TYR A 121 -9.18 -1.18 -4.85
C TYR A 121 -9.29 -0.77 -3.38
N TYR A 122 -9.94 -1.59 -2.57
CA TYR A 122 -10.04 -1.36 -1.12
C TYR A 122 -10.03 -2.67 -0.33
N THR A 123 -9.74 -2.55 0.96
CA THR A 123 -9.87 -3.65 1.92
C THR A 123 -10.87 -3.26 3.01
N GLY A 124 -11.79 -4.17 3.35
CA GLY A 124 -12.80 -3.90 4.40
C GLY A 124 -12.20 -3.83 5.80
N ARG A 125 -11.00 -4.38 5.97
CA ARG A 125 -10.19 -4.38 7.20
C ARG A 125 -8.71 -4.37 6.82
N PRO A 126 -7.80 -4.00 7.73
CA PRO A 126 -6.38 -4.11 7.49
C PRO A 126 -5.99 -5.54 7.09
N ILE A 127 -5.11 -5.66 6.12
CA ILE A 127 -4.50 -6.93 5.71
C ILE A 127 -3.08 -6.98 6.27
N ASP A 128 -2.65 -8.15 6.69
CA ASP A 128 -1.27 -8.34 7.11
C ASP A 128 -0.35 -8.53 5.91
N ILE A 129 0.70 -7.73 5.84
CA ILE A 129 1.80 -7.88 4.88
C ILE A 129 3.10 -7.96 5.68
N LEU A 130 3.61 -9.17 5.85
CA LEU A 130 4.85 -9.44 6.60
C LEU A 130 4.84 -8.90 8.04
N GLY A 131 3.73 -9.08 8.74
CA GLY A 131 3.56 -8.64 10.13
C GLY A 131 3.19 -7.17 10.28
N LYS A 132 3.01 -6.41 9.16
CA LYS A 132 2.57 -5.02 9.19
C LYS A 132 1.13 -4.93 8.67
N PRO A 133 0.17 -4.41 9.46
CA PRO A 133 -1.18 -4.15 9.00
C PRO A 133 -1.18 -3.04 7.94
N VAL A 134 -1.87 -3.29 6.83
CA VAL A 134 -2.05 -2.32 5.73
C VAL A 134 -3.53 -2.15 5.45
N MET A 135 -4.04 -0.94 5.57
CA MET A 135 -5.41 -0.56 5.24
C MET A 135 -5.46 0.15 3.90
N VAL A 136 -6.19 -0.41 2.94
CA VAL A 136 -6.39 0.21 1.63
C VAL A 136 -7.79 0.79 1.57
N ILE A 137 -7.89 2.07 1.24
CA ILE A 137 -9.13 2.84 1.19
C ILE A 137 -9.32 3.34 -0.24
N ALA A 138 -10.48 3.06 -0.84
CA ALA A 138 -10.82 3.61 -2.13
C ALA A 138 -11.49 4.96 -1.96
N TRP A 139 -10.96 5.98 -2.63
CA TRP A 139 -11.60 7.28 -2.79
C TRP A 139 -11.88 7.54 -4.26
N LYS A 140 -12.92 8.32 -4.50
CA LYS A 140 -13.34 8.71 -5.85
C LYS A 140 -13.05 10.20 -6.07
N ASP A 141 -13.04 10.60 -7.34
CA ASP A 141 -13.09 12.02 -7.67
C ASP A 141 -14.28 12.71 -6.94
N PRO A 142 -14.08 13.94 -6.48
CA PRO A 142 -12.93 14.82 -6.68
C PRO A 142 -11.85 14.72 -5.57
N LEU A 143 -11.87 13.70 -4.69
CA LEU A 143 -10.93 13.57 -3.56
C LEU A 143 -9.53 13.12 -3.98
N LEU A 144 -9.37 12.54 -5.17
CA LEU A 144 -8.08 12.19 -5.75
C LEU A 144 -7.48 13.43 -6.40
N ILE A 145 -6.52 14.08 -5.74
CA ILE A 145 -5.90 15.34 -6.15
C ILE A 145 -4.47 15.05 -6.63
N PRO A 146 -4.22 14.90 -7.95
CA PRO A 146 -2.91 14.49 -8.46
C PRO A 146 -1.78 15.44 -8.09
N GLU A 147 -2.04 16.74 -8.08
CA GLU A 147 -1.07 17.79 -7.72
C GLU A 147 -0.63 17.77 -6.26
N ALA A 148 -1.38 17.07 -5.40
CA ALA A 148 -1.07 16.86 -3.99
C ALA A 148 -0.23 15.61 -3.73
N ILE A 149 0.21 14.89 -4.77
CA ILE A 149 0.95 13.64 -4.62
C ILE A 149 2.43 13.87 -4.87
N LYS A 150 3.22 13.64 -3.81
CA LYS A 150 4.68 13.63 -3.83
C LYS A 150 5.19 12.22 -4.12
N SER A 151 6.44 12.10 -4.51
CA SER A 151 7.08 10.80 -4.69
C SER A 151 8.54 10.84 -4.29
N ILE A 152 9.01 9.71 -3.74
CA ILE A 152 10.42 9.44 -3.49
C ILE A 152 10.83 8.17 -4.21
N ARG A 153 12.08 8.06 -4.60
CA ARG A 153 12.65 6.87 -5.21
C ARG A 153 13.57 6.18 -4.21
N THR A 154 13.34 4.89 -3.97
CA THR A 154 14.15 4.10 -3.04
C THR A 154 15.45 3.62 -3.68
N SER A 155 16.36 3.07 -2.86
CA SER A 155 17.59 2.41 -3.33
C SER A 155 17.34 1.26 -4.30
N HIS A 156 16.20 0.60 -4.17
CA HIS A 156 15.76 -0.46 -5.10
C HIS A 156 15.03 0.09 -6.35
N SER A 157 15.14 1.38 -6.61
CA SER A 157 14.49 2.05 -7.76
C SER A 157 12.96 1.94 -7.77
N VAL A 158 12.34 1.72 -6.61
CA VAL A 158 10.88 1.75 -6.46
C VAL A 158 10.43 3.17 -6.15
N THR A 159 9.43 3.64 -6.89
CA THR A 159 8.77 4.93 -6.58
C THR A 159 7.68 4.70 -5.54
N ILE A 160 7.77 5.41 -4.42
CA ILE A 160 6.77 5.47 -3.37
C ILE A 160 6.04 6.80 -3.52
N SER A 161 4.73 6.77 -3.73
CA SER A 161 3.87 7.95 -3.86
C SER A 161 3.15 8.19 -2.53
N TYR A 162 3.08 9.44 -2.08
CA TYR A 162 2.41 9.81 -0.83
C TYR A 162 1.81 11.22 -0.93
N SER A 163 0.77 11.52 -0.14
CA SER A 163 0.17 12.84 -0.10
C SER A 163 1.10 13.87 0.52
N ASP A 164 1.05 15.11 0.02
CA ASP A 164 1.72 16.27 0.64
C ASP A 164 1.11 16.59 2.04
N PRO A 165 1.70 17.50 2.84
CA PRO A 165 1.20 17.83 4.16
C PRO A 165 -0.26 18.25 4.19
N GLU A 166 -0.68 19.14 3.29
CA GLU A 166 -2.01 19.73 3.23
C GLU A 166 -3.08 18.68 2.94
N LYS A 167 -2.81 17.85 1.94
CA LYS A 167 -3.68 16.73 1.57
C LYS A 167 -3.75 15.71 2.69
N THR A 168 -2.62 15.41 3.32
CA THR A 168 -2.53 14.44 4.43
C THR A 168 -3.41 14.86 5.59
N VAL A 169 -3.36 16.11 6.01
CA VAL A 169 -4.16 16.65 7.12
C VAL A 169 -5.65 16.65 6.79
N LEU A 170 -6.02 17.07 5.56
CA LEU A 170 -7.39 17.02 5.09
C LEU A 170 -7.94 15.59 5.03
N ASP A 171 -7.14 14.65 4.54
CA ASP A 171 -7.53 13.24 4.44
C ASP A 171 -7.75 12.60 5.81
N LEU A 172 -6.90 12.90 6.79
CA LEU A 172 -7.06 12.47 8.18
C LEU A 172 -8.36 13.00 8.79
N ALA A 173 -8.60 14.31 8.68
CA ALA A 173 -9.81 14.92 9.18
C ALA A 173 -11.06 14.36 8.47
N TYR A 174 -11.01 14.21 7.15
CA TYR A 174 -12.11 13.66 6.37
C TYR A 174 -12.38 12.19 6.71
N ARG A 175 -11.37 11.38 6.94
CA ARG A 175 -11.54 9.99 7.40
C ARG A 175 -12.25 9.94 8.75
N ARG A 176 -11.86 10.80 9.70
CA ARG A 176 -12.55 10.92 11.00
C ARG A 176 -14.00 11.34 10.83
N TYR A 177 -14.26 12.30 9.96
CA TYR A 177 -15.61 12.74 9.62
C TYR A 177 -16.47 11.59 9.05
N THR A 178 -15.99 10.86 8.05
CA THR A 178 -16.72 9.76 7.41
C THR A 178 -16.93 8.56 8.32
N THR A 179 -16.06 8.35 9.29
CA THR A 179 -16.18 7.30 10.31
C THR A 179 -16.91 7.78 11.57
N ARG A 180 -17.50 8.99 11.55
CA ARG A 180 -18.28 9.61 12.65
C ARG A 180 -17.50 9.71 13.97
N ARG A 181 -16.19 9.95 13.90
CA ARG A 181 -15.39 10.23 15.09
C ARG A 181 -15.68 11.63 15.63
N ARG A 182 -15.56 11.83 16.95
CA ARG A 182 -15.79 13.14 17.59
C ARG A 182 -14.65 14.13 17.38
N ASP A 183 -13.45 13.63 17.11
CA ASP A 183 -12.21 14.38 17.00
C ASP A 183 -11.84 14.77 15.56
N VAL A 184 -12.85 15.12 14.74
CA VAL A 184 -12.68 15.47 13.31
C VAL A 184 -11.64 16.56 13.10
N VAL A 185 -11.64 17.58 13.95
CA VAL A 185 -10.76 18.76 13.80
C VAL A 185 -9.36 18.57 14.40
N ALA A 186 -9.15 17.53 15.20
CA ALA A 186 -7.87 17.32 15.86
C ALA A 186 -6.66 17.32 14.92
N PRO A 187 -6.66 16.63 13.75
CA PRO A 187 -5.54 16.70 12.80
C PRO A 187 -5.28 18.10 12.27
N LEU A 188 -6.34 18.90 12.11
CA LEU A 188 -6.22 20.28 11.62
C LEU A 188 -5.56 21.19 12.67
N LEU A 189 -5.89 21.00 13.95
CA LEU A 189 -5.29 21.75 15.05
C LEU A 189 -3.84 21.34 15.31
N GLU A 190 -3.54 20.05 15.19
CA GLU A 190 -2.24 19.49 15.50
C GLU A 190 -1.22 19.73 14.37
N TYR A 191 -1.57 19.42 13.14
CA TYR A 191 -0.67 19.46 11.99
C TYR A 191 -0.90 20.65 11.06
N GLY A 192 -2.09 21.26 11.11
CA GLY A 192 -2.45 22.40 10.26
C GLY A 192 -1.51 23.60 10.35
N PRO A 193 -0.95 23.95 11.52
CA PRO A 193 0.03 25.04 11.65
C PRO A 193 1.31 24.85 10.80
N SER A 194 1.66 23.61 10.42
CA SER A 194 2.81 23.30 9.56
C SER A 194 2.47 23.26 8.06
N CYS A 195 1.19 23.46 7.71
CA CYS A 195 0.71 23.43 6.33
C CYS A 195 0.65 24.84 5.71
N ASP A 196 0.78 24.91 4.39
CA ASP A 196 0.46 26.12 3.64
C ASP A 196 -1.08 26.28 3.60
N ARG A 197 -1.58 27.37 4.22
CA ARG A 197 -3.01 27.65 4.34
C ARG A 197 -3.71 27.80 2.99
N ASP A 198 -3.08 28.45 2.03
CA ASP A 198 -3.68 28.71 0.71
C ASP A 198 -3.79 27.40 -0.09
N VAL A 199 -2.79 26.55 -0.01
CA VAL A 199 -2.78 25.22 -0.63
C VAL A 199 -3.86 24.36 0.02
N LEU A 200 -3.92 24.32 1.36
CA LEU A 200 -4.91 23.56 2.11
C LEU A 200 -6.33 24.00 1.74
N MET A 201 -6.60 25.32 1.70
CA MET A 201 -7.92 25.88 1.34
C MET A 201 -8.25 25.60 -0.13
N ARG A 202 -7.27 25.55 -1.02
CA ARG A 202 -7.46 25.16 -2.43
C ARG A 202 -7.90 23.69 -2.53
N TYR A 203 -7.24 22.78 -1.83
CA TYR A 203 -7.61 21.35 -1.82
C TYR A 203 -8.95 21.11 -1.13
N LEU A 204 -9.26 21.87 -0.09
CA LEU A 204 -10.53 21.77 0.65
C LEU A 204 -11.75 21.92 -0.28
N LYS A 205 -11.65 22.67 -1.37
CA LYS A 205 -12.73 22.85 -2.36
C LYS A 205 -13.16 21.53 -3.01
N ARG A 206 -12.31 20.50 -3.00
CA ARG A 206 -12.61 19.17 -3.54
C ARG A 206 -13.44 18.30 -2.60
N TYR A 207 -13.54 18.68 -1.32
CA TYR A 207 -14.26 17.91 -0.31
C TYR A 207 -15.75 18.32 -0.24
N PRO A 208 -16.63 17.45 0.32
CA PRO A 208 -18.06 17.76 0.43
C PRO A 208 -18.37 19.05 1.19
N PRO A 209 -19.47 19.78 0.85
CA PRO A 209 -19.80 21.06 1.46
C PRO A 209 -19.86 21.05 2.98
N THR A 210 -20.49 20.03 3.57
CA THR A 210 -20.61 19.89 5.04
C THR A 210 -19.25 19.76 5.72
N PHE A 211 -18.32 19.01 5.13
CA PHE A 211 -16.94 18.90 5.64
C PHE A 211 -16.18 20.24 5.49
N ARG A 212 -16.36 20.95 4.36
CA ARG A 212 -15.77 22.27 4.14
C ARG A 212 -16.18 23.29 5.21
N THR A 213 -17.45 23.27 5.62
CA THR A 213 -17.95 24.15 6.70
C THR A 213 -17.24 23.86 8.03
N ILE A 214 -17.05 22.57 8.37
CA ILE A 214 -16.34 22.17 9.60
C ILE A 214 -14.90 22.68 9.59
N VAL A 215 -14.17 22.45 8.49
CA VAL A 215 -12.77 22.88 8.36
C VAL A 215 -12.67 24.41 8.32
N GLY A 216 -13.57 25.08 7.57
CA GLY A 216 -13.61 26.54 7.46
C GLY A 216 -13.81 27.24 8.82
N ALA A 217 -14.59 26.65 9.72
CA ALA A 217 -14.75 27.17 11.08
C ALA A 217 -13.45 27.12 11.91
N CYS A 218 -12.53 26.18 11.62
CA CYS A 218 -11.23 26.10 12.29
C CYS A 218 -10.21 27.14 11.79
N TYR A 219 -10.35 27.59 10.53
CA TYR A 219 -9.41 28.51 9.88
C TYR A 219 -10.01 29.91 9.64
N GLY A 220 -11.28 30.10 9.93
CA GLY A 220 -12.03 31.33 9.65
C GLY A 220 -12.16 32.31 10.83
N SER A 221 -11.47 32.02 11.93
CA SER A 221 -11.36 32.92 13.11
C SER A 221 -10.02 33.63 13.15
#